data_8c9256c15964b29eea744baf01d2a5f5
#
_entry.id   8c9256c15964b29eea744baf01d2a5f5
#
_cell.length_a   1.000
_cell.length_b   1.000
_cell.length_c   1.000
_cell.angle_alpha   90.00
_cell.angle_beta   90.00
_cell.angle_gamma   90.00
#
_symmetry.space_group_name_H-M   'P 1'
#
loop_
_entity.id
_entity.type
_entity.pdbx_description
1 polymer ?
#
loop_
_entity_poly.entity_id
_entity_poly.type
_entity_poly.pdbx_seq_one_letter_code
_entity_poly.pdbx_strand_id
1 'polypeptide(L)'
;MEALLDPALESRIRSTPRTGPPGLKLTPDDLEAYLDDLARKGRVTGTLSAYRQNLYALYSDLSADKIVRPGTLNQWQQKLLEKGYSPRTVNVRLSVANGLMAFLGRRDLQSMGTLEVDDVQPELTRTEYLRLLTTARALDKERQYLLVKLFGCTGLPLQELPRMTVEALYEGRVTVRSSGTVQLLHLPNFLRKELFAYAQRKGITSGPIFCTKSGKPLGRTA
;
A
#
# COMPACT_ATOMS: atom_id res chain seq x y z
N MET A 1 28.11 -6.18 11.07
CA MET A 1 27.97 -5.59 12.40
C MET A 1 26.49 -5.75 12.80
N GLU A 2 26.21 -6.85 13.50
CA GLU A 2 24.87 -7.14 14.03
C GLU A 2 24.57 -6.12 15.13
N ALA A 3 23.58 -5.29 14.89
CA ALA A 3 23.01 -4.48 15.95
C ALA A 3 22.25 -5.43 16.88
N LEU A 4 22.86 -5.78 18.00
CA LEU A 4 22.24 -6.50 19.09
C LEU A 4 21.04 -5.67 19.58
N LEU A 5 19.86 -6.23 19.49
CA LEU A 5 18.67 -5.71 20.16
C LEU A 5 18.98 -5.56 21.66
N ASP A 6 18.42 -4.49 22.25
CA ASP A 6 18.47 -4.29 23.70
C ASP A 6 18.04 -5.60 24.40
N PRO A 7 18.90 -6.20 25.29
CA PRO A 7 18.60 -7.42 25.99
C PRO A 7 17.27 -7.40 26.77
N ALA A 8 16.82 -6.20 27.20
CA ALA A 8 15.53 -5.99 27.84
C ALA A 8 14.35 -6.21 26.87
N LEU A 9 14.52 -5.86 25.60
CA LEU A 9 13.52 -6.09 24.56
C LEU A 9 13.46 -7.57 24.12
N GLU A 10 14.61 -8.23 24.02
CA GLU A 10 14.68 -9.67 23.74
C GLU A 10 14.07 -10.50 24.89
N SER A 11 14.28 -10.11 26.13
CA SER A 11 13.65 -10.74 27.30
C SER A 11 12.13 -10.59 27.28
N ARG A 12 11.59 -9.45 26.80
CA ARG A 12 10.13 -9.24 26.65
C ARG A 12 9.53 -10.06 25.51
N ILE A 13 10.30 -10.37 24.46
CA ILE A 13 9.85 -11.11 23.28
C ILE A 13 9.90 -12.64 23.51
N ARG A 14 10.86 -13.14 24.29
CA ARG A 14 11.09 -14.59 24.49
C ARG A 14 10.44 -15.20 25.73
N SER A 15 9.82 -14.40 26.59
CA SER A 15 9.18 -14.96 27.79
C SER A 15 7.85 -15.66 27.45
N THR A 16 7.75 -16.94 27.80
CA THR A 16 6.61 -17.84 27.98
C THR A 16 5.23 -17.19 28.02
N PRO A 17 4.12 -17.92 27.67
CA PRO A 17 2.77 -17.36 27.69
C PRO A 17 2.54 -16.70 29.04
N ARG A 18 2.53 -15.36 29.04
CA ARG A 18 2.32 -14.57 30.24
C ARG A 18 0.87 -14.73 30.67
N THR A 19 0.63 -15.56 31.66
CA THR A 19 -0.46 -15.35 32.60
C THR A 19 -0.16 -14.09 33.42
N GLY A 20 -0.13 -12.95 32.72
CA GLY A 20 0.09 -11.64 33.31
C GLY A 20 -1.24 -10.99 33.65
N PRO A 21 -1.23 -9.82 34.34
CA PRO A 21 -2.46 -9.07 34.64
C PRO A 21 -3.31 -8.90 33.39
N PRO A 22 -4.65 -8.73 33.51
CA PRO A 22 -5.61 -8.81 32.39
C PRO A 22 -5.47 -7.71 31.32
N GLY A 23 -4.31 -7.06 31.22
CA GLY A 23 -4.00 -6.01 30.25
C GLY A 23 -2.52 -5.89 29.94
N LEU A 24 -2.23 -5.28 28.77
CA LEU A 24 -0.89 -4.95 28.29
C LEU A 24 -0.79 -3.43 28.14
N LYS A 25 0.11 -2.78 28.87
CA LYS A 25 0.43 -1.37 28.65
C LYS A 25 1.30 -1.24 27.38
N LEU A 26 0.79 -0.53 26.39
CA LEU A 26 1.51 -0.22 25.17
C LEU A 26 2.35 1.05 25.35
N THR A 27 3.53 1.02 24.75
CA THR A 27 4.44 2.18 24.67
C THR A 27 4.75 2.49 23.20
N PRO A 28 5.18 3.71 22.85
CA PRO A 28 5.67 4.00 21.51
C PRO A 28 6.83 3.09 21.09
N ASP A 29 7.70 2.69 22.04
CA ASP A 29 8.82 1.78 21.78
C ASP A 29 8.37 0.39 21.34
N ASP A 30 7.25 -0.14 21.87
CA ASP A 30 6.66 -1.40 21.42
C ASP A 30 6.20 -1.32 19.96
N LEU A 31 5.67 -0.15 19.53
CA LEU A 31 5.24 0.07 18.15
C LEU A 31 6.43 0.10 17.21
N GLU A 32 7.48 0.84 17.55
CA GLU A 32 8.69 0.94 16.75
C GLU A 32 9.44 -0.40 16.68
N ALA A 33 9.55 -1.13 17.79
CA ALA A 33 10.15 -2.46 17.81
C ALA A 33 9.44 -3.45 16.86
N TYR A 34 8.12 -3.38 16.78
CA TYR A 34 7.35 -4.20 15.83
C TYR A 34 7.61 -3.77 14.38
N LEU A 35 7.69 -2.46 14.11
CA LEU A 35 8.00 -1.95 12.77
C LEU A 35 9.41 -2.35 12.32
N ASP A 36 10.39 -2.31 13.23
CA ASP A 36 11.76 -2.75 12.98
C ASP A 36 11.83 -4.26 12.69
N ASP A 37 11.07 -5.06 13.41
CA ASP A 37 10.95 -6.51 13.13
C ASP A 37 10.38 -6.75 11.73
N LEU A 38 9.34 -6.02 11.34
CA LEU A 38 8.76 -6.10 10.00
C LEU A 38 9.76 -5.65 8.91
N ALA A 39 10.56 -4.62 9.19
CA ALA A 39 11.61 -4.14 8.27
C ALA A 39 12.68 -5.22 8.08
N ARG A 40 13.16 -5.85 9.16
CA ARG A 40 14.10 -6.98 9.11
C ARG A 40 13.54 -8.18 8.33
N LYS A 41 12.23 -8.41 8.38
CA LYS A 41 11.52 -9.43 7.60
C LYS A 41 11.29 -9.04 6.13
N GLY A 42 11.87 -7.92 5.68
CA GLY A 42 11.85 -7.48 4.27
C GLY A 42 10.56 -6.79 3.83
N ARG A 43 9.76 -6.24 4.76
CA ARG A 43 8.60 -5.43 4.38
C ARG A 43 9.03 -4.13 3.73
N VAL A 44 8.39 -3.76 2.61
CA VAL A 44 8.72 -2.54 1.86
C VAL A 44 8.32 -1.27 2.64
N THR A 45 9.05 -0.18 2.41
CA THR A 45 8.88 1.10 3.10
C THR A 45 7.44 1.63 3.08
N GLY A 46 6.73 1.49 1.95
CA GLY A 46 5.32 1.91 1.86
C GLY A 46 4.40 1.13 2.80
N THR A 47 4.64 -0.17 2.98
CA THR A 47 3.90 -1.00 3.94
C THR A 47 4.22 -0.59 5.37
N LEU A 48 5.50 -0.35 5.69
CA LEU A 48 5.92 0.09 7.03
C LEU A 48 5.29 1.44 7.39
N SER A 49 5.24 2.39 6.45
CA SER A 49 4.57 3.69 6.66
C SER A 49 3.09 3.51 6.96
N ALA A 50 2.39 2.65 6.21
CA ALA A 50 0.97 2.37 6.45
C ALA A 50 0.75 1.67 7.81
N TYR A 51 1.60 0.73 8.17
CA TYR A 51 1.56 0.06 9.48
C TYR A 51 1.78 1.07 10.62
N ARG A 52 2.79 1.92 10.50
CA ARG A 52 3.05 2.99 11.47
C ARG A 52 1.82 3.86 11.70
N GLN A 53 1.19 4.36 10.63
CA GLN A 53 -0.03 5.16 10.72
C GLN A 53 -1.16 4.42 11.46
N ASN A 54 -1.37 3.14 11.16
CA ASN A 54 -2.42 2.35 11.82
C ASN A 54 -2.11 2.07 13.30
N LEU A 55 -0.86 1.79 13.65
CA LEU A 55 -0.42 1.56 15.03
C LEU A 55 -0.57 2.83 15.89
N TYR A 56 -0.13 3.97 15.36
CA TYR A 56 -0.27 5.24 16.08
C TYR A 56 -1.73 5.70 16.18
N ALA A 57 -2.59 5.35 15.19
CA ALA A 57 -4.03 5.56 15.31
C ALA A 57 -4.64 4.72 16.45
N LEU A 58 -4.27 3.44 16.56
CA LEU A 58 -4.66 2.61 17.71
C LEU A 58 -4.18 3.25 19.02
N TYR A 59 -2.89 3.56 19.13
CA TYR A 59 -2.29 4.12 20.33
C TYR A 59 -2.98 5.43 20.77
N SER A 60 -3.31 6.29 19.80
CA SER A 60 -4.04 7.55 20.05
C SER A 60 -5.46 7.29 20.57
N ASP A 61 -6.16 6.30 20.01
CA ASP A 61 -7.54 5.96 20.36
C ASP A 61 -7.69 5.16 21.67
N LEU A 62 -6.58 4.63 22.22
CA LEU A 62 -6.57 3.99 23.53
C LEU A 62 -6.84 5.01 24.65
N SER A 63 -7.40 4.49 25.77
CA SER A 63 -7.56 5.25 27.02
C SER A 63 -6.25 5.84 27.53
N ALA A 64 -6.34 6.79 28.46
CA ALA A 64 -5.17 7.53 28.97
C ALA A 64 -4.10 6.61 29.58
N ASP A 65 -4.49 5.46 30.16
CA ASP A 65 -3.58 4.47 30.75
C ASP A 65 -2.78 3.66 29.71
N LYS A 66 -3.17 3.76 28.41
CA LYS A 66 -2.56 3.03 27.30
C LYS A 66 -2.51 1.52 27.49
N ILE A 67 -3.52 0.96 28.16
CA ILE A 67 -3.61 -0.48 28.45
C ILE A 67 -4.60 -1.14 27.47
N VAL A 68 -4.11 -2.14 26.73
CA VAL A 68 -4.95 -3.06 25.94
C VAL A 68 -5.41 -4.20 26.81
N ARG A 69 -6.72 -4.36 26.94
CA ARG A 69 -7.39 -5.44 27.69
C ARG A 69 -8.12 -6.38 26.75
N PRO A 70 -8.53 -7.59 27.19
CA PRO A 70 -9.45 -8.42 26.39
C PRO A 70 -10.66 -7.61 25.95
N GLY A 71 -10.97 -7.67 24.65
CA GLY A 71 -12.09 -6.90 24.05
C GLY A 71 -11.76 -5.46 23.62
N THR A 72 -10.62 -4.88 24.02
CA THR A 72 -10.23 -3.51 23.62
C THR A 72 -10.19 -3.35 22.11
N LEU A 73 -9.65 -4.32 21.36
CA LEU A 73 -9.59 -4.25 19.89
C LEU A 73 -10.98 -4.38 19.26
N ASN A 74 -11.90 -5.13 19.86
CA ASN A 74 -13.29 -5.21 19.41
C ASN A 74 -14.03 -3.87 19.65
N GLN A 75 -13.80 -3.21 20.78
CA GLN A 75 -14.34 -1.87 21.03
C GLN A 75 -13.76 -0.84 20.05
N TRP A 76 -12.46 -0.94 19.74
CA TRP A 76 -11.83 -0.08 18.74
C TRP A 76 -12.40 -0.31 17.33
N GLN A 77 -12.73 -1.56 16.98
CA GLN A 77 -13.43 -1.91 15.74
C GLN A 77 -14.76 -1.14 15.63
N GLN A 78 -15.60 -1.18 16.67
CA GLN A 78 -16.87 -0.46 16.69
C GLN A 78 -16.68 1.05 16.58
N LYS A 79 -15.75 1.60 17.34
CA LYS A 79 -15.39 3.02 17.27
C LYS A 79 -14.93 3.46 15.87
N LEU A 80 -14.20 2.60 15.14
CA LEU A 80 -13.80 2.89 13.76
C LEU A 80 -15.01 2.90 12.82
N LEU A 81 -15.96 1.97 12.98
CA LEU A 81 -17.19 1.96 12.20
C LEU A 81 -18.05 3.19 12.49
N GLU A 82 -18.20 3.59 13.74
CA GLU A 82 -18.91 4.82 14.16
C GLU A 82 -18.27 6.09 13.57
N LYS A 83 -16.93 6.09 13.41
CA LYS A 83 -16.19 7.16 12.70
C LYS A 83 -16.39 7.15 11.18
N GLY A 84 -17.15 6.20 10.62
CA GLY A 84 -17.47 6.08 9.20
C GLY A 84 -16.39 5.41 8.35
N TYR A 85 -15.43 4.70 8.95
CA TYR A 85 -14.46 3.92 8.18
C TYR A 85 -15.13 2.70 7.53
N SER A 86 -14.74 2.42 6.27
CA SER A 86 -15.24 1.24 5.56
C SER A 86 -14.79 -0.06 6.25
N PRO A 87 -15.60 -1.16 6.17
CA PRO A 87 -15.23 -2.47 6.72
C PRO A 87 -13.84 -2.95 6.31
N ARG A 88 -13.46 -2.73 5.03
CA ARG A 88 -12.12 -3.05 4.52
C ARG A 88 -11.02 -2.30 5.28
N THR A 89 -11.20 -1.00 5.51
CA THR A 89 -10.23 -0.18 6.26
C THR A 89 -10.12 -0.64 7.71
N VAL A 90 -11.24 -0.96 8.33
CA VAL A 90 -11.30 -1.48 9.70
C VAL A 90 -10.56 -2.81 9.80
N ASN A 91 -10.80 -3.75 8.89
CA ASN A 91 -10.12 -5.04 8.83
C ASN A 91 -8.60 -4.89 8.69
N VAL A 92 -8.13 -3.97 7.83
CA VAL A 92 -6.70 -3.69 7.67
C VAL A 92 -6.10 -3.18 8.99
N ARG A 93 -6.76 -2.24 9.66
CA ARG A 93 -6.31 -1.69 10.94
C ARG A 93 -6.25 -2.75 12.04
N LEU A 94 -7.27 -3.59 12.14
CA LEU A 94 -7.31 -4.71 13.09
C LEU A 94 -6.23 -5.75 12.80
N SER A 95 -5.99 -6.07 11.53
CA SER A 95 -4.91 -6.99 11.13
C SER A 95 -3.55 -6.49 11.60
N VAL A 96 -3.27 -5.20 11.48
CA VAL A 96 -2.02 -4.58 11.97
C VAL A 96 -1.95 -4.64 13.50
N ALA A 97 -3.04 -4.30 14.19
CA ALA A 97 -3.12 -4.36 15.66
C ALA A 97 -2.95 -5.79 16.18
N ASN A 98 -3.61 -6.76 15.55
CA ASN A 98 -3.47 -8.19 15.88
C ASN A 98 -2.02 -8.67 15.65
N GLY A 99 -1.36 -8.19 14.59
CA GLY A 99 0.05 -8.46 14.35
C GLY A 99 0.95 -7.95 15.48
N LEU A 100 0.70 -6.74 15.98
CA LEU A 100 1.40 -6.19 17.14
C LEU A 100 1.16 -7.04 18.41
N MET A 101 -0.09 -7.41 18.67
CA MET A 101 -0.40 -8.27 19.83
C MET A 101 0.32 -9.64 19.75
N ALA A 102 0.37 -10.23 18.56
CA ALA A 102 1.10 -11.47 18.32
C ALA A 102 2.61 -11.29 18.54
N PHE A 103 3.19 -10.18 18.05
CA PHE A 103 4.60 -9.85 18.23
C PHE A 103 4.97 -9.70 19.72
N LEU A 104 4.10 -9.07 20.51
CA LEU A 104 4.28 -8.89 21.95
C LEU A 104 3.92 -10.14 22.78
N GLY A 105 3.61 -11.28 22.12
CA GLY A 105 3.26 -12.54 22.79
C GLY A 105 1.89 -12.54 23.47
N ARG A 106 1.01 -11.58 23.14
CA ARG A 106 -0.32 -11.37 23.75
C ARG A 106 -1.45 -11.67 22.75
N ARG A 107 -1.43 -12.90 22.20
CA ARG A 107 -2.49 -13.36 21.28
C ARG A 107 -3.87 -13.38 21.91
N ASP A 108 -3.94 -13.48 23.23
CA ASP A 108 -5.16 -13.40 24.03
C ASP A 108 -5.88 -12.04 23.91
N LEU A 109 -5.17 -10.99 23.49
CA LEU A 109 -5.72 -9.64 23.30
C LEU A 109 -6.12 -9.33 21.86
N GLN A 110 -5.98 -10.28 20.93
CA GLN A 110 -6.37 -10.10 19.54
C GLN A 110 -7.89 -10.01 19.37
N SER A 111 -8.32 -9.27 18.38
CA SER A 111 -9.71 -9.31 17.91
C SER A 111 -9.94 -10.56 17.05
N MET A 112 -11.03 -11.29 17.31
CA MET A 112 -11.35 -12.56 16.66
C MET A 112 -12.24 -12.40 15.41
N GLY A 113 -12.76 -11.22 15.11
CA GLY A 113 -13.72 -11.00 14.04
C GLY A 113 -13.15 -10.22 12.86
N THR A 114 -13.34 -10.72 11.63
CA THR A 114 -13.22 -9.97 10.40
C THR A 114 -14.62 -9.52 9.96
N LEU A 115 -14.77 -8.24 9.60
CA LEU A 115 -16.02 -7.74 9.04
C LEU A 115 -16.18 -8.26 7.62
N GLU A 116 -17.40 -8.63 7.24
CA GLU A 116 -17.73 -8.92 5.85
C GLU A 116 -17.50 -7.68 5.01
N VAL A 117 -16.84 -7.86 3.87
CA VAL A 117 -16.56 -6.79 2.92
C VAL A 117 -17.29 -7.15 1.64
N ASP A 118 -18.32 -6.39 1.32
CA ASP A 118 -18.90 -6.41 -0.02
C ASP A 118 -17.87 -5.79 -0.98
N ASP A 119 -17.03 -6.65 -1.56
CA ASP A 119 -15.88 -6.24 -2.39
C ASP A 119 -16.28 -6.18 -3.87
N VAL A 120 -17.50 -5.74 -4.16
CA VAL A 120 -17.91 -5.41 -5.52
C VAL A 120 -17.23 -4.09 -5.89
N GLN A 121 -15.98 -4.16 -6.30
CA GLN A 121 -15.33 -3.04 -7.00
C GLN A 121 -16.02 -2.93 -8.36
N PRO A 122 -16.69 -1.80 -8.67
CA PRO A 122 -17.25 -1.62 -9.99
C PRO A 122 -16.12 -1.68 -11.01
N GLU A 123 -16.09 -2.75 -11.79
CA GLU A 123 -15.16 -2.87 -12.90
C GLU A 123 -15.59 -1.93 -14.03
N LEU A 124 -14.59 -1.31 -14.68
CA LEU A 124 -14.84 -0.45 -15.83
C LEU A 124 -15.33 -1.33 -17.00
N THR A 125 -16.56 -1.12 -17.43
CA THR A 125 -17.11 -1.81 -18.59
C THR A 125 -16.40 -1.38 -19.88
N ARG A 126 -16.45 -2.23 -20.91
CA ARG A 126 -15.90 -1.88 -22.22
C ARG A 126 -16.49 -0.57 -22.78
N THR A 127 -17.76 -0.34 -22.57
CA THR A 127 -18.46 0.88 -23.03
C THR A 127 -17.91 2.12 -22.32
N GLU A 128 -17.74 2.06 -21.02
CA GLU A 128 -17.15 3.16 -20.22
C GLU A 128 -15.70 3.42 -20.60
N TYR A 129 -14.90 2.38 -20.80
CA TYR A 129 -13.53 2.49 -21.29
C TYR A 129 -13.45 3.21 -22.64
N LEU A 130 -14.27 2.81 -23.61
CA LEU A 130 -14.32 3.46 -24.92
C LEU A 130 -14.80 4.92 -24.81
N ARG A 131 -15.76 5.20 -23.94
CA ARG A 131 -16.25 6.55 -23.66
C ARG A 131 -15.14 7.43 -23.07
N LEU A 132 -14.34 6.91 -22.13
CA LEU A 132 -13.18 7.65 -21.60
C LEU A 132 -12.19 8.00 -22.70
N LEU A 133 -11.85 7.06 -23.57
CA LEU A 133 -10.94 7.31 -24.70
C LEU A 133 -11.48 8.37 -25.66
N THR A 134 -12.75 8.27 -26.04
CA THR A 134 -13.41 9.20 -26.96
C THR A 134 -13.47 10.61 -26.34
N THR A 135 -13.87 10.71 -25.08
CA THR A 135 -13.94 11.99 -24.35
C THR A 135 -12.56 12.63 -24.20
N ALA A 136 -11.52 11.85 -23.86
CA ALA A 136 -10.17 12.37 -23.74
C ALA A 136 -9.64 12.94 -25.08
N ARG A 137 -9.99 12.30 -26.20
CA ARG A 137 -9.68 12.82 -27.55
C ARG A 137 -10.45 14.09 -27.88
N ALA A 138 -11.76 14.11 -27.64
CA ALA A 138 -12.60 15.27 -27.93
C ALA A 138 -12.20 16.51 -27.14
N LEU A 139 -11.60 16.34 -25.96
CA LEU A 139 -11.10 17.40 -25.09
C LEU A 139 -9.62 17.72 -25.28
N ASP A 140 -8.96 17.19 -26.31
CA ASP A 140 -7.51 17.35 -26.54
C ASP A 140 -6.64 16.96 -25.33
N LYS A 141 -7.11 16.01 -24.52
CA LYS A 141 -6.40 15.51 -23.34
C LYS A 141 -5.52 14.31 -23.71
N GLU A 142 -4.57 14.51 -24.61
CA GLU A 142 -3.72 13.45 -25.17
C GLU A 142 -3.02 12.60 -24.10
N ARG A 143 -2.45 13.25 -23.06
CA ARG A 143 -1.80 12.51 -21.96
C ARG A 143 -2.78 11.58 -21.24
N GLN A 144 -3.99 12.06 -20.94
CA GLN A 144 -5.03 11.25 -20.29
C GLN A 144 -5.49 10.11 -21.18
N TYR A 145 -5.68 10.37 -22.48
CA TYR A 145 -5.99 9.34 -23.46
C TYR A 145 -4.96 8.21 -23.45
N LEU A 146 -3.66 8.56 -23.52
CA LEU A 146 -2.58 7.57 -23.53
C LEU A 146 -2.46 6.82 -22.20
N LEU A 147 -2.69 7.48 -21.05
CA LEU A 147 -2.71 6.80 -19.75
C LEU A 147 -3.84 5.78 -19.65
N VAL A 148 -5.08 6.18 -20.02
CA VAL A 148 -6.24 5.25 -20.02
C VAL A 148 -5.95 4.07 -20.94
N LYS A 149 -5.41 4.33 -22.12
CA LYS A 149 -5.08 3.29 -23.11
C LYS A 149 -3.97 2.37 -22.61
N LEU A 150 -2.91 2.93 -22.01
CA LEU A 150 -1.81 2.17 -21.43
C LEU A 150 -2.32 1.21 -20.35
N PHE A 151 -3.05 1.71 -19.36
CA PHE A 151 -3.56 0.88 -18.27
C PHE A 151 -4.54 -0.18 -18.77
N GLY A 152 -5.48 0.19 -19.66
CA GLY A 152 -6.49 -0.73 -20.20
C GLY A 152 -5.91 -1.82 -21.10
N CYS A 153 -4.82 -1.53 -21.83
CA CYS A 153 -4.21 -2.53 -22.73
C CYS A 153 -3.15 -3.40 -22.05
N THR A 154 -2.56 -2.94 -20.95
CA THR A 154 -1.37 -3.61 -20.38
C THR A 154 -1.57 -4.11 -18.96
N GLY A 155 -2.53 -3.57 -18.22
CA GLY A 155 -2.67 -3.84 -16.80
C GLY A 155 -1.50 -3.33 -15.94
N LEU A 156 -0.70 -2.38 -16.47
CA LEU A 156 0.45 -1.82 -15.75
C LEU A 156 0.02 -1.27 -14.39
N PRO A 157 0.61 -1.70 -13.25
CA PRO A 157 0.31 -1.10 -11.96
C PRO A 157 0.72 0.38 -11.93
N LEU A 158 -0.11 1.23 -11.32
CA LEU A 158 0.14 2.68 -11.26
C LEU A 158 1.52 3.04 -10.67
N GLN A 159 1.98 2.28 -9.67
CA GLN A 159 3.29 2.47 -9.06
C GLN A 159 4.46 2.18 -10.00
N GLU A 160 4.23 1.41 -11.06
CA GLU A 160 5.22 1.07 -12.07
C GLU A 160 5.21 2.03 -13.28
N LEU A 161 4.28 2.99 -13.29
CA LEU A 161 4.18 4.00 -14.37
C LEU A 161 5.50 4.76 -14.61
N PRO A 162 6.32 5.11 -13.61
CA PRO A 162 7.64 5.73 -13.83
C PRO A 162 8.60 4.90 -14.69
N ARG A 163 8.39 3.57 -14.80
CA ARG A 163 9.18 2.67 -15.64
C ARG A 163 8.77 2.69 -17.11
N MET A 164 7.69 3.41 -17.43
CA MET A 164 7.27 3.68 -18.80
C MET A 164 8.19 4.75 -19.39
N THR A 165 9.35 4.32 -19.87
CA THR A 165 10.40 5.18 -20.40
C THR A 165 10.52 5.06 -21.93
N VAL A 166 11.23 6.00 -22.55
CA VAL A 166 11.54 5.94 -23.98
C VAL A 166 12.33 4.67 -24.33
N GLU A 167 13.23 4.27 -23.46
CA GLU A 167 14.04 3.04 -23.62
C GLU A 167 13.12 1.78 -23.59
N ALA A 168 12.16 1.74 -22.70
CA ALA A 168 11.16 0.66 -22.62
C ALA A 168 10.31 0.58 -23.90
N LEU A 169 10.03 1.71 -24.56
CA LEU A 169 9.38 1.71 -25.86
C LEU A 169 10.27 1.09 -26.94
N TYR A 170 11.58 1.37 -26.95
CA TYR A 170 12.51 0.74 -27.90
C TYR A 170 12.58 -0.78 -27.67
N GLU A 171 12.65 -1.22 -26.44
CA GLU A 171 12.66 -2.64 -26.09
C GLU A 171 11.31 -3.33 -26.34
N GLY A 172 10.21 -2.60 -26.39
CA GLY A 172 8.85 -3.13 -26.53
C GLY A 172 8.31 -3.84 -25.29
N ARG A 173 8.94 -3.62 -24.14
CA ARG A 173 8.62 -4.30 -22.88
C ARG A 173 8.99 -3.45 -21.67
N VAL A 174 8.28 -3.68 -20.55
CA VAL A 174 8.55 -3.05 -19.25
C VAL A 174 8.72 -4.13 -18.20
N THR A 175 9.77 -4.06 -17.42
CA THR A 175 9.96 -4.91 -16.26
C THR A 175 9.19 -4.32 -15.07
N VAL A 176 8.17 -5.02 -14.60
CA VAL A 176 7.35 -4.61 -13.45
C VAL A 176 7.61 -5.52 -12.25
N ARG A 177 7.48 -4.96 -11.05
CA ARG A 177 7.59 -5.70 -9.80
C ARG A 177 6.22 -5.76 -9.12
N SER A 178 5.68 -6.97 -8.96
CA SER A 178 4.43 -7.19 -8.27
C SER A 178 4.63 -8.26 -7.20
N SER A 179 4.30 -7.94 -5.95
CA SER A 179 4.34 -8.88 -4.81
C SER A 179 5.65 -9.68 -4.68
N GLY A 180 6.80 -9.02 -4.94
CA GLY A 180 8.12 -9.68 -4.88
C GLY A 180 8.52 -10.45 -6.14
N THR A 181 7.62 -10.60 -7.12
CA THR A 181 7.89 -11.24 -8.40
C THR A 181 8.22 -10.20 -9.46
N VAL A 182 9.24 -10.48 -10.28
CA VAL A 182 9.58 -9.67 -11.46
C VAL A 182 8.84 -10.25 -12.65
N GLN A 183 8.04 -9.43 -13.31
CA GLN A 183 7.28 -9.81 -14.51
C GLN A 183 7.70 -8.92 -15.67
N LEU A 184 7.69 -9.48 -16.88
CA LEU A 184 7.94 -8.77 -18.11
C LEU A 184 6.61 -8.47 -18.80
N LEU A 185 6.28 -7.20 -18.92
CA LEU A 185 5.07 -6.73 -19.56
C LEU A 185 5.37 -6.31 -20.99
N HIS A 186 4.78 -6.97 -21.98
CA HIS A 186 4.92 -6.64 -23.39
C HIS A 186 4.02 -5.46 -23.78
N LEU A 187 4.58 -4.52 -24.55
CA LEU A 187 3.87 -3.36 -25.05
C LEU A 187 3.35 -3.62 -26.46
N PRO A 188 2.03 -3.56 -26.71
CA PRO A 188 1.47 -3.73 -28.05
C PRO A 188 2.04 -2.69 -29.04
N ASN A 189 2.33 -3.09 -30.27
CA ASN A 189 2.96 -2.24 -31.27
C ASN A 189 2.20 -0.95 -31.58
N PHE A 190 0.86 -1.02 -31.61
CA PHE A 190 0.03 0.17 -31.85
C PHE A 190 0.19 1.19 -30.71
N LEU A 191 0.24 0.74 -29.46
CA LEU A 191 0.43 1.59 -28.28
C LEU A 191 1.83 2.21 -28.27
N ARG A 192 2.86 1.42 -28.59
CA ARG A 192 4.24 1.90 -28.72
C ARG A 192 4.36 3.05 -29.70
N LYS A 193 3.76 2.90 -30.89
CA LYS A 193 3.78 3.96 -31.93
C LYS A 193 3.16 5.28 -31.41
N GLU A 194 2.02 5.19 -30.74
CA GLU A 194 1.36 6.38 -30.19
C GLU A 194 2.18 7.04 -29.06
N LEU A 195 2.77 6.22 -28.18
CA LEU A 195 3.64 6.72 -27.10
C LEU A 195 4.93 7.34 -27.63
N PHE A 196 5.55 6.77 -28.67
CA PHE A 196 6.69 7.39 -29.36
C PHE A 196 6.33 8.74 -29.95
N ALA A 197 5.22 8.82 -30.69
CA ALA A 197 4.75 10.06 -31.28
C ALA A 197 4.47 11.14 -30.20
N TYR A 198 3.92 10.73 -29.05
CA TYR A 198 3.72 11.61 -27.91
C TYR A 198 5.06 12.09 -27.33
N ALA A 199 6.01 11.18 -27.08
CA ALA A 199 7.33 11.51 -26.55
C ALA A 199 8.05 12.54 -27.46
N GLN A 200 8.03 12.31 -28.79
CA GLN A 200 8.61 13.23 -29.78
C GLN A 200 7.97 14.63 -29.72
N ARG A 201 6.63 14.71 -29.70
CA ARG A 201 5.92 16.01 -29.60
C ARG A 201 6.22 16.75 -28.30
N LYS A 202 6.54 16.02 -27.22
CA LYS A 202 6.91 16.60 -25.92
C LYS A 202 8.41 16.82 -25.75
N GLY A 203 9.23 16.50 -26.76
CA GLY A 203 10.68 16.64 -26.70
C GLY A 203 11.34 15.68 -25.70
N ILE A 204 10.67 14.56 -25.36
CA ILE A 204 11.19 13.55 -24.42
C ILE A 204 12.04 12.57 -25.21
N THR A 205 13.36 12.67 -25.07
CA THR A 205 14.32 11.81 -25.79
C THR A 205 14.80 10.61 -24.97
N SER A 206 14.67 10.64 -23.65
CA SER A 206 15.07 9.57 -22.73
C SER A 206 14.29 9.64 -21.42
N GLY A 207 14.27 8.54 -20.67
CA GLY A 207 13.63 8.47 -19.36
C GLY A 207 12.09 8.42 -19.40
N PRO A 208 11.41 8.72 -18.27
CA PRO A 208 9.97 8.56 -18.12
C PRO A 208 9.16 9.42 -19.10
N ILE A 209 8.18 8.77 -19.77
CA ILE A 209 7.32 9.42 -20.78
C ILE A 209 6.27 10.32 -20.11
N PHE A 210 5.76 9.92 -18.95
CA PHE A 210 4.75 10.64 -18.20
C PHE A 210 5.35 11.37 -17.03
N CYS A 211 5.39 12.70 -17.12
CA CYS A 211 5.92 13.56 -16.07
C CYS A 211 4.89 14.57 -15.59
N THR A 212 5.08 15.07 -14.38
CA THR A 212 4.38 16.23 -13.82
C THR A 212 4.83 17.52 -14.55
N LYS A 213 4.17 18.63 -14.28
CA LYS A 213 4.61 19.95 -14.78
C LYS A 213 6.02 20.33 -14.29
N SER A 214 6.45 19.80 -13.15
CA SER A 214 7.79 20.02 -12.57
C SER A 214 8.86 19.05 -13.09
N GLY A 215 8.55 18.19 -14.09
CA GLY A 215 9.49 17.23 -14.67
C GLY A 215 9.67 15.95 -13.87
N LYS A 216 9.01 15.79 -12.72
CA LYS A 216 9.08 14.54 -11.96
C LYS A 216 8.24 13.44 -12.62
N PRO A 217 8.69 12.16 -12.58
CA PRO A 217 7.89 11.06 -13.09
C PRO A 217 6.50 11.04 -12.45
N LEU A 218 5.47 10.82 -13.26
CA LEU A 218 4.10 10.68 -12.77
C LEU A 218 3.96 9.32 -12.07
N GLY A 219 3.48 9.34 -10.84
CA GLY A 219 3.29 8.14 -10.01
C GLY A 219 2.20 8.35 -8.97
N ARG A 220 2.15 7.46 -7.98
CA ARG A 220 1.11 7.46 -6.94
C ARG A 220 1.10 8.73 -6.06
N THR A 221 2.23 9.42 -5.94
CA THR A 221 2.43 10.58 -5.05
C THR A 221 2.73 11.86 -5.82
N ALA A 222 2.31 11.94 -7.07
CA ALA A 222 2.53 13.12 -7.91
C ALA A 222 1.30 14.05 -7.90
#